data_d776bafe847d7e0cfc8fb16d231077e3
#
_entry.id   d776bafe847d7e0cfc8fb16d231077e3
#
_cell.length_a   1.000
_cell.length_b   1.000
_cell.length_c   1.000
_cell.angle_alpha   90.00
_cell.angle_beta   90.00
_cell.angle_gamma   90.00
#
_symmetry.space_group_name_H-M   'P 1'
#
loop_
_entity.id
_entity.type
_entity.pdbx_description
1 polymer ?
#
loop_
_entity_poly.entity_id
_entity_poly.type
_entity_poly.pdbx_seq_one_letter_code
_entity_poly.pdbx_strand_id
1 'polypeptide(L)'
;MQKHWEAMSDEALAAAALQAEDRAFTVLVARLLPPLRAMADSYRLPGLDRDDLVQEGFLGVMSAVRHYHPGLGEFTPYALTCARNSMGSAAPPPFSDRPQPLRDYDPIPEDHPAGEEIQPQALVEAAEFSGELHRWMQTELTDYERQVFRLFLAGYPYSEIASLLSSHSKAVDNALQRVRRKLRKFYSTHSVSA
;
A
#
# COMPACT_ATOMS: atom_id res chain seq x y z
N MET A 1 -22.60 -15.16 0.27
CA MET A 1 -22.89 -13.77 -0.09
C MET A 1 -21.59 -13.16 -0.60
N GLN A 2 -21.51 -12.86 -1.87
CA GLN A 2 -20.30 -12.28 -2.48
C GLN A 2 -20.25 -10.81 -2.04
N LYS A 3 -19.23 -10.44 -1.25
CA LYS A 3 -19.04 -9.04 -0.84
C LYS A 3 -18.69 -8.21 -2.08
N HIS A 4 -19.41 -7.12 -2.31
CA HIS A 4 -19.16 -6.19 -3.42
C HIS A 4 -18.06 -5.21 -3.00
N TRP A 5 -16.82 -5.66 -3.04
CA TRP A 5 -15.65 -4.88 -2.63
C TRP A 5 -15.51 -3.57 -3.40
N GLU A 6 -15.83 -3.61 -4.69
CA GLU A 6 -15.74 -2.47 -5.60
C GLU A 6 -16.71 -1.32 -5.25
N ALA A 7 -17.78 -1.60 -4.49
CA ALA A 7 -18.76 -0.60 -4.06
C ALA A 7 -18.55 -0.09 -2.61
N MET A 8 -17.56 -0.63 -1.91
CA MET A 8 -17.28 -0.23 -0.53
C MET A 8 -16.47 1.07 -0.49
N SER A 9 -16.63 1.87 0.61
CA SER A 9 -15.77 3.03 0.87
C SER A 9 -14.34 2.60 1.20
N ASP A 10 -13.38 3.51 1.07
CA ASP A 10 -11.97 3.22 1.36
C ASP A 10 -11.73 2.90 2.83
N GLU A 11 -12.50 3.52 3.74
CA GLU A 11 -12.48 3.20 5.18
C GLU A 11 -12.95 1.78 5.44
N ALA A 12 -14.05 1.36 4.77
CA ALA A 12 -14.58 0.01 4.91
C ALA A 12 -13.63 -1.03 4.31
N LEU A 13 -12.97 -0.71 3.20
CA LEU A 13 -11.92 -1.54 2.60
C LEU A 13 -10.69 -1.64 3.51
N ALA A 14 -10.24 -0.52 4.11
CA ALA A 14 -9.13 -0.53 5.06
C ALA A 14 -9.46 -1.38 6.30
N ALA A 15 -10.65 -1.23 6.86
CA ALA A 15 -11.10 -2.05 7.99
C ALA A 15 -11.18 -3.55 7.65
N ALA A 16 -11.64 -3.90 6.43
CA ALA A 16 -11.67 -5.29 5.98
C ALA A 16 -10.26 -5.85 5.72
N ALA A 17 -9.35 -5.04 5.18
CA ALA A 17 -7.96 -5.43 4.98
C ALA A 17 -7.25 -5.73 6.31
N LEU A 18 -7.55 -5.00 7.39
CA LEU A 18 -7.10 -5.31 8.75
C LEU A 18 -7.61 -6.68 9.25
N GLN A 19 -8.73 -7.17 8.73
CA GLN A 19 -9.28 -8.49 9.03
C GLN A 19 -8.75 -9.58 8.09
N ALA A 20 -7.64 -9.30 7.41
CA ALA A 20 -6.97 -10.21 6.48
C ALA A 20 -7.82 -10.60 5.24
N GLU A 21 -8.72 -9.71 4.81
CA GLU A 21 -9.46 -9.86 3.56
C GLU A 21 -8.61 -9.38 2.39
N ASP A 22 -7.88 -10.28 1.76
CA ASP A 22 -6.94 -9.97 0.65
C ASP A 22 -7.60 -9.17 -0.47
N ARG A 23 -8.86 -9.48 -0.81
CA ARG A 23 -9.58 -8.77 -1.88
C ARG A 23 -9.85 -7.32 -1.54
N ALA A 24 -10.20 -7.01 -0.29
CA ALA A 24 -10.39 -5.64 0.16
C ALA A 24 -9.10 -4.83 0.02
N PHE A 25 -7.97 -5.42 0.43
CA PHE A 25 -6.66 -4.78 0.28
C PHE A 25 -6.32 -4.52 -1.19
N THR A 26 -6.51 -5.49 -2.08
CA THR A 26 -6.17 -5.32 -3.50
C THR A 26 -7.04 -4.27 -4.20
N VAL A 27 -8.33 -4.18 -3.86
CA VAL A 27 -9.22 -3.13 -4.38
C VAL A 27 -8.79 -1.76 -3.88
N LEU A 28 -8.49 -1.64 -2.59
CA LEU A 28 -8.01 -0.39 -1.98
C LEU A 28 -6.73 0.11 -2.66
N VAL A 29 -5.77 -0.78 -2.85
CA VAL A 29 -4.50 -0.44 -3.52
C VAL A 29 -4.72 -0.02 -4.96
N ALA A 30 -5.60 -0.72 -5.69
CA ALA A 30 -5.91 -0.36 -7.07
C ALA A 30 -6.47 1.06 -7.20
N ARG A 31 -7.32 1.48 -6.25
CA ARG A 31 -7.83 2.87 -6.21
C ARG A 31 -6.76 3.91 -5.90
N LEU A 32 -5.78 3.55 -5.07
CA LEU A 32 -4.69 4.46 -4.70
C LEU A 32 -3.56 4.49 -5.73
N LEU A 33 -3.51 3.55 -6.66
CA LEU A 33 -2.43 3.46 -7.65
C LEU A 33 -2.32 4.71 -8.56
N PRO A 34 -3.40 5.28 -9.12
CA PRO A 34 -3.32 6.50 -9.93
C PRO A 34 -2.72 7.70 -9.14
N PRO A 35 -3.20 8.06 -7.96
CA PRO A 35 -2.59 9.15 -7.20
C PRO A 35 -1.15 8.84 -6.75
N LEU A 36 -0.79 7.58 -6.47
CA LEU A 36 0.59 7.22 -6.18
C LEU A 36 1.51 7.44 -7.38
N ARG A 37 1.07 7.08 -8.59
CA ARG A 37 1.79 7.33 -9.84
C ARG A 37 1.99 8.82 -10.09
N ALA A 38 0.94 9.62 -9.96
CA ALA A 38 1.01 11.07 -10.11
C ALA A 38 1.96 11.70 -9.07
N MET A 39 1.93 11.22 -7.84
CA MET A 39 2.87 11.65 -6.80
C MET A 39 4.32 11.29 -7.16
N ALA A 40 4.60 10.07 -7.61
CA ALA A 40 5.93 9.63 -8.02
C ALA A 40 6.47 10.47 -9.19
N ASP A 41 5.61 10.87 -10.14
CA ASP A 41 5.97 11.73 -11.27
C ASP A 41 6.45 13.14 -10.85
N SER A 42 6.04 13.61 -9.67
CA SER A 42 6.47 14.92 -9.14
C SER A 42 7.89 14.90 -8.57
N TYR A 43 8.45 13.73 -8.27
CA TYR A 43 9.81 13.59 -7.77
C TYR A 43 10.82 13.58 -8.92
N ARG A 44 11.97 14.23 -8.70
CA ARG A 44 13.13 14.24 -9.60
C ARG A 44 14.37 13.85 -8.81
N LEU A 45 14.50 12.57 -8.51
CA LEU A 45 15.56 12.05 -7.64
C LEU A 45 16.59 11.27 -8.46
N PRO A 46 17.88 11.64 -8.42
CA PRO A 46 18.93 10.88 -9.09
C PRO A 46 19.03 9.46 -8.53
N GLY A 47 18.99 8.47 -9.41
CA GLY A 47 19.17 7.06 -9.03
C GLY A 47 17.91 6.34 -8.51
N LEU A 48 16.77 7.03 -8.48
CA LEU A 48 15.46 6.43 -8.21
C LEU A 48 14.58 6.67 -9.42
N ASP A 49 14.05 5.60 -9.98
CA ASP A 49 13.07 5.70 -11.05
C ASP A 49 11.64 5.86 -10.48
N ARG A 50 10.69 6.13 -11.37
CA ARG A 50 9.27 6.30 -11.02
C ARG A 50 8.72 5.07 -10.32
N ASP A 51 9.07 3.88 -10.81
CA ASP A 51 8.51 2.62 -10.33
C ASP A 51 9.05 2.29 -8.93
N ASP A 52 10.30 2.62 -8.62
CA ASP A 52 10.85 2.52 -7.27
C ASP A 52 10.07 3.41 -6.30
N LEU A 53 9.75 4.64 -6.70
CA LEU A 53 8.97 5.57 -5.87
C LEU A 53 7.53 5.08 -5.66
N VAL A 54 6.86 4.56 -6.69
CA VAL A 54 5.52 3.96 -6.55
C VAL A 54 5.55 2.79 -5.57
N GLN A 55 6.59 1.96 -5.61
CA GLN A 55 6.76 0.85 -4.66
C GLN A 55 6.91 1.33 -3.22
N GLU A 56 7.71 2.37 -3.00
CA GLU A 56 7.85 2.97 -1.66
C GLU A 56 6.54 3.60 -1.19
N GLY A 57 5.81 4.27 -2.08
CA GLY A 57 4.47 4.77 -1.80
C GLY A 57 3.51 3.64 -1.40
N PHE A 58 3.58 2.50 -2.07
CA PHE A 58 2.79 1.33 -1.73
C PHE A 58 3.10 0.79 -0.32
N LEU A 59 4.37 0.77 0.09
CA LEU A 59 4.74 0.42 1.46
C LEU A 59 4.17 1.41 2.47
N GLY A 60 4.07 2.70 2.10
CA GLY A 60 3.38 3.71 2.88
C GLY A 60 1.89 3.42 3.04
N VAL A 61 1.19 3.01 1.97
CA VAL A 61 -0.22 2.58 2.02
C VAL A 61 -0.40 1.37 2.93
N MET A 62 0.48 0.37 2.86
CA MET A 62 0.45 -0.78 3.78
C MET A 62 0.58 -0.34 5.24
N SER A 63 1.46 0.62 5.51
CA SER A 63 1.61 1.21 6.83
C SER A 63 0.34 1.94 7.26
N ALA A 64 -0.29 2.70 6.35
CA ALA A 64 -1.54 3.41 6.61
C ALA A 64 -2.66 2.45 7.00
N VAL A 65 -2.87 1.34 6.28
CA VAL A 65 -3.89 0.33 6.61
C VAL A 65 -3.72 -0.15 8.06
N ARG A 66 -2.48 -0.36 8.50
CA ARG A 66 -2.19 -0.86 9.86
C ARG A 66 -2.46 0.15 10.97
N HIS A 67 -2.28 1.43 10.69
CA HIS A 67 -2.29 2.49 11.72
C HIS A 67 -3.48 3.43 11.60
N TYR A 68 -4.37 3.19 10.64
CA TYR A 68 -5.56 4.00 10.48
C TYR A 68 -6.55 3.81 11.63
N HIS A 69 -7.00 4.92 12.17
CA HIS A 69 -8.03 4.96 13.21
C HIS A 69 -9.29 5.65 12.66
N PRO A 70 -10.39 4.90 12.47
CA PRO A 70 -11.67 5.50 12.10
C PRO A 70 -12.06 6.60 13.10
N GLY A 71 -12.46 7.77 12.57
CA GLY A 71 -12.84 8.93 13.40
C GLY A 71 -11.76 10.01 13.51
N LEU A 72 -10.54 9.78 13.03
CA LEU A 72 -9.49 10.83 12.94
C LEU A 72 -9.43 11.50 11.57
N GLY A 73 -10.30 11.14 10.63
CA GLY A 73 -10.35 11.66 9.28
C GLY A 73 -10.58 10.57 8.24
N GLU A 74 -10.57 10.96 6.96
CA GLU A 74 -10.74 10.05 5.84
C GLU A 74 -9.48 9.19 5.61
N PHE A 75 -9.68 7.94 5.16
CA PHE A 75 -8.57 7.02 4.94
C PHE A 75 -7.64 7.47 3.79
N THR A 76 -8.21 7.89 2.65
CA THR A 76 -7.42 8.19 1.45
C THR A 76 -6.40 9.31 1.65
N PRO A 77 -6.73 10.49 2.22
CA PRO A 77 -5.75 11.52 2.52
C PRO A 77 -4.65 11.03 3.47
N TYR A 78 -5.01 10.26 4.49
CA TYR A 78 -4.06 9.68 5.43
C TYR A 78 -3.10 8.71 4.73
N ALA A 79 -3.62 7.82 3.89
CA ALA A 79 -2.82 6.85 3.14
C ALA A 79 -1.85 7.52 2.16
N LEU A 80 -2.30 8.58 1.46
CA LEU A 80 -1.44 9.35 0.56
C LEU A 80 -0.34 10.12 1.32
N THR A 81 -0.61 10.60 2.52
CA THR A 81 0.42 11.20 3.40
C THR A 81 1.46 10.17 3.81
N CYS A 82 1.05 8.97 4.21
CA CYS A 82 1.97 7.87 4.54
C CYS A 82 2.81 7.46 3.31
N ALA A 83 2.19 7.42 2.13
CA ALA A 83 2.88 7.11 0.89
C ALA A 83 3.95 8.17 0.54
N ARG A 84 3.59 9.46 0.64
CA ARG A 84 4.52 10.58 0.43
C ARG A 84 5.73 10.50 1.36
N ASN A 85 5.50 10.23 2.63
CA ASN A 85 6.55 10.08 3.63
C ASN A 85 7.48 8.89 3.31
N SER A 86 6.93 7.76 2.86
CA SER A 86 7.73 6.61 2.42
C SER A 86 8.58 6.95 1.19
N MET A 87 8.00 7.59 0.17
CA MET A 87 8.73 8.04 -1.02
C MET A 87 9.86 9.02 -0.66
N GLY A 88 9.58 10.01 0.20
CA GLY A 88 10.58 10.98 0.66
C GLY A 88 11.71 10.33 1.45
N SER A 89 11.42 9.29 2.24
CA SER A 89 12.43 8.56 3.02
C SER A 89 13.33 7.67 2.15
N ALA A 90 12.91 7.30 0.96
CA ALA A 90 13.71 6.55 0.00
C ALA A 90 14.73 7.42 -0.72
N ALA A 91 14.57 8.75 -0.69
CA ALA A 91 15.50 9.69 -1.30
C ALA A 91 16.86 9.66 -0.59
N PRO A 92 17.99 9.56 -1.35
CA PRO A 92 19.31 9.63 -0.74
C PRO A 92 19.59 11.05 -0.18
N PRO A 93 20.35 11.18 0.92
CA PRO A 93 20.84 12.49 1.36
C PRO A 93 21.65 13.19 0.25
N PRO A 94 21.49 14.51 -0.01
CA PRO A 94 20.79 15.53 0.78
C PRO A 94 19.31 15.76 0.38
N PHE A 95 18.72 14.90 -0.43
CA PHE A 95 17.38 15.05 -0.96
C PHE A 95 16.30 14.43 -0.05
N SER A 96 16.69 13.76 1.03
CA SER A 96 15.75 13.31 2.03
C SER A 96 15.33 14.48 2.91
N ASP A 97 14.19 15.10 2.61
CA ASP A 97 13.43 15.75 3.66
C ASP A 97 13.02 14.62 4.62
N ARG A 98 13.75 14.52 5.74
CA ARG A 98 13.35 13.57 6.78
C ARG A 98 11.97 13.97 7.25
N PRO A 99 10.93 13.14 7.03
CA PRO A 99 9.65 13.40 7.66
C PRO A 99 9.90 13.35 9.17
N GLN A 100 9.55 14.42 9.85
CA GLN A 100 9.46 14.39 11.30
C GLN A 100 8.46 13.29 11.70
N PRO A 101 8.68 12.58 12.83
CA PRO A 101 7.72 11.59 13.27
C PRO A 101 6.35 12.27 13.40
N LEU A 102 5.31 11.56 13.01
CA LEU A 102 3.86 11.87 12.91
C LEU A 102 3.22 12.69 14.07
N ARG A 103 3.94 13.63 14.68
CA ARG A 103 3.42 14.50 15.75
C ARG A 103 2.80 15.79 15.26
N ASP A 104 3.14 16.22 14.06
CA ASP A 104 2.57 17.43 13.47
C ASP A 104 1.88 17.04 12.14
N TYR A 105 0.62 16.66 12.25
CA TYR A 105 -0.30 16.56 11.13
C TYR A 105 -0.56 17.98 10.63
N ASP A 106 0.22 18.41 9.63
CA ASP A 106 -0.19 19.54 8.81
C ASP A 106 -1.38 19.06 7.96
N PRO A 107 -2.55 19.67 8.09
CA PRO A 107 -3.68 19.32 7.25
C PRO A 107 -3.26 19.51 5.80
N ILE A 108 -3.51 18.48 4.98
CA ILE A 108 -3.30 18.52 3.53
C ILE A 108 -3.98 19.77 3.02
N PRO A 109 -3.32 20.64 2.22
CA PRO A 109 -3.99 21.76 1.57
C PRO A 109 -5.26 21.23 0.88
N GLU A 110 -6.38 21.91 1.10
CA GLU A 110 -7.70 21.56 0.55
C GLU A 110 -7.75 21.54 -0.99
N ASP A 111 -6.67 21.96 -1.65
CA ASP A 111 -6.49 21.96 -3.11
C ASP A 111 -5.98 20.63 -3.69
N HIS A 112 -6.09 19.50 -2.99
CA HIS A 112 -6.02 18.23 -3.68
C HIS A 112 -7.35 18.02 -4.41
N PRO A 113 -7.33 17.78 -5.73
CA PRO A 113 -8.53 17.48 -6.48
C PRO A 113 -9.07 16.09 -6.04
N ALA A 114 -9.67 16.07 -4.85
CA ALA A 114 -10.55 15.01 -4.42
C ALA A 114 -11.88 15.20 -5.16
N GLY A 115 -11.87 15.05 -6.48
CA GLY A 115 -13.06 15.38 -7.28
C GLY A 115 -12.86 15.40 -8.78
N GLU A 116 -11.70 15.05 -9.31
CA GLU A 116 -11.67 14.67 -10.73
C GLU A 116 -12.56 13.45 -10.89
N GLU A 117 -13.62 13.59 -11.68
CA GLU A 117 -14.43 12.47 -12.16
C GLU A 117 -13.48 11.36 -12.55
N ILE A 118 -13.46 10.28 -11.77
CA ILE A 118 -12.62 9.11 -12.06
C ILE A 118 -13.07 8.64 -13.44
N GLN A 119 -12.21 8.85 -14.44
CA GLN A 119 -12.53 8.48 -15.81
C GLN A 119 -12.92 6.99 -15.84
N PRO A 120 -13.97 6.60 -16.57
CA PRO A 120 -14.42 5.21 -16.63
C PRO A 120 -13.29 4.22 -16.97
N GLN A 121 -12.33 4.66 -17.76
CA GLN A 121 -11.14 3.89 -18.12
C GLN A 121 -10.24 3.61 -16.89
N ALA A 122 -10.03 4.58 -16.01
CA ALA A 122 -9.26 4.42 -14.78
C ALA A 122 -9.91 3.41 -13.81
N LEU A 123 -11.24 3.34 -13.78
CA LEU A 123 -11.97 2.33 -13.00
C LEU A 123 -11.75 0.91 -13.54
N VAL A 124 -11.75 0.74 -14.86
CA VAL A 124 -11.49 -0.56 -15.50
C VAL A 124 -10.04 -0.98 -15.23
N GLU A 125 -9.07 -0.10 -15.44
CA GLU A 125 -7.66 -0.38 -15.15
C GLU A 125 -7.42 -0.74 -13.67
N ALA A 126 -8.06 -0.03 -12.75
CA ALA A 126 -7.98 -0.33 -11.33
C ALA A 126 -8.58 -1.69 -10.98
N ALA A 127 -9.70 -2.07 -11.62
CA ALA A 127 -10.33 -3.37 -11.41
C ALA A 127 -9.48 -4.51 -11.97
N GLU A 128 -8.89 -4.35 -13.15
CA GLU A 128 -7.96 -5.31 -13.76
C GLU A 128 -6.71 -5.48 -12.87
N PHE A 129 -6.07 -4.38 -12.49
CA PHE A 129 -4.92 -4.39 -11.59
C PHE A 129 -5.23 -5.07 -10.25
N SER A 130 -6.39 -4.76 -9.64
CA SER A 130 -6.84 -5.43 -8.41
C SER A 130 -6.96 -6.95 -8.60
N GLY A 131 -7.51 -7.38 -9.74
CA GLY A 131 -7.65 -8.79 -10.09
C GLY A 131 -6.29 -9.49 -10.26
N GLU A 132 -5.36 -8.84 -10.92
CA GLU A 132 -4.00 -9.34 -11.14
C GLU A 132 -3.22 -9.40 -9.83
N LEU A 133 -3.26 -8.35 -9.01
CA LEU A 133 -2.61 -8.32 -7.71
C LEU A 133 -3.15 -9.42 -6.79
N HIS A 134 -4.48 -9.62 -6.78
CA HIS A 134 -5.08 -10.69 -5.99
C HIS A 134 -4.60 -12.07 -6.46
N ARG A 135 -4.60 -12.33 -7.77
CA ARG A 135 -4.09 -13.57 -8.35
C ARG A 135 -2.62 -13.78 -8.01
N TRP A 136 -1.80 -12.74 -8.15
CA TRP A 136 -0.40 -12.79 -7.79
C TRP A 136 -0.19 -13.15 -6.31
N MET A 137 -0.96 -12.56 -5.40
CA MET A 137 -0.90 -12.92 -3.98
C MET A 137 -1.20 -14.41 -3.73
N GLN A 138 -2.10 -14.99 -4.51
CA GLN A 138 -2.47 -16.40 -4.37
C GLN A 138 -1.44 -17.36 -5.00
N THR A 139 -0.76 -16.96 -6.07
CA THR A 139 0.14 -17.83 -6.84
C THR A 139 1.61 -17.68 -6.47
N GLU A 140 2.07 -16.45 -6.24
CA GLU A 140 3.48 -16.15 -6.05
C GLU A 140 3.93 -16.16 -4.59
N LEU A 141 3.02 -15.93 -3.65
CA LEU A 141 3.34 -16.04 -2.23
C LEU A 141 3.16 -17.47 -1.75
N THR A 142 4.16 -17.99 -1.04
CA THR A 142 3.99 -19.26 -0.30
C THR A 142 2.92 -19.09 0.78
N ASP A 143 2.33 -20.20 1.26
CA ASP A 143 1.32 -20.15 2.32
C ASP A 143 1.83 -19.41 3.56
N TYR A 144 3.09 -19.66 3.95
CA TYR A 144 3.71 -18.97 5.07
C TYR A 144 3.88 -17.46 4.83
N GLU A 145 4.36 -17.06 3.65
CA GLU A 145 4.50 -15.65 3.29
C GLU A 145 3.16 -14.93 3.27
N ARG A 146 2.11 -15.58 2.76
CA ARG A 146 0.75 -15.05 2.71
C ARG A 146 0.17 -14.89 4.12
N GLN A 147 0.33 -15.88 5.00
CA GLN A 147 -0.12 -15.79 6.39
C GLN A 147 0.61 -14.68 7.15
N VAL A 148 1.95 -14.63 7.02
CA VAL A 148 2.75 -13.55 7.62
C VAL A 148 2.30 -12.19 7.11
N PHE A 149 2.07 -12.05 5.80
CA PHE A 149 1.64 -10.80 5.19
C PHE A 149 0.25 -10.36 5.68
N ARG A 150 -0.71 -11.27 5.76
CA ARG A 150 -2.05 -11.00 6.30
C ARG A 150 -2.00 -10.52 7.75
N LEU A 151 -1.29 -11.24 8.62
CA LEU A 151 -1.15 -10.86 10.02
C LEU A 151 -0.40 -9.53 10.17
N PHE A 152 0.58 -9.28 9.30
CA PHE A 152 1.26 -7.99 9.24
C PHE A 152 0.30 -6.86 8.88
N LEU A 153 -0.53 -7.01 7.84
CA LEU A 153 -1.56 -6.03 7.48
C LEU A 153 -2.59 -5.82 8.60
N ALA A 154 -2.95 -6.90 9.31
CA ALA A 154 -3.84 -6.86 10.48
C ALA A 154 -3.21 -6.17 11.72
N GLY A 155 -1.98 -5.64 11.61
CA GLY A 155 -1.35 -4.84 12.66
C GLY A 155 -0.58 -5.62 13.72
N TYR A 156 -0.51 -6.96 13.61
CA TYR A 156 0.22 -7.76 14.59
C TYR A 156 1.73 -7.45 14.59
N PRO A 157 2.36 -7.29 15.75
CA PRO A 157 3.80 -7.13 15.84
C PRO A 157 4.53 -8.44 15.47
N TYR A 158 5.77 -8.36 15.03
CA TYR A 158 6.54 -9.51 14.54
C TYR A 158 6.67 -10.66 15.57
N SER A 159 6.76 -10.32 16.85
CA SER A 159 6.80 -11.30 17.94
C SER A 159 5.50 -12.09 18.06
N GLU A 160 4.37 -11.44 17.88
CA GLU A 160 3.05 -12.05 17.97
C GLU A 160 2.76 -12.89 16.71
N ILE A 161 3.09 -12.38 15.52
CA ILE A 161 3.04 -13.17 14.27
C ILE A 161 3.87 -14.45 14.41
N ALA A 162 5.08 -14.33 14.97
CA ALA A 162 5.95 -15.46 15.19
C ALA A 162 5.30 -16.50 16.12
N SER A 163 4.67 -16.06 17.21
CA SER A 163 3.96 -16.92 18.15
C SER A 163 2.76 -17.61 17.50
N LEU A 164 1.92 -16.86 16.77
CA LEU A 164 0.73 -17.37 16.08
C LEU A 164 1.06 -18.43 15.02
N LEU A 165 2.21 -18.26 14.34
CA LEU A 165 2.67 -19.18 13.28
C LEU A 165 3.69 -20.20 13.77
N SER A 166 3.86 -20.39 15.08
CA SER A 166 4.83 -21.30 15.67
C SER A 166 6.23 -21.15 15.07
N SER A 167 6.68 -19.90 14.95
CA SER A 167 7.91 -19.50 14.28
C SER A 167 8.72 -18.54 15.17
N HIS A 168 9.68 -17.82 14.62
CA HIS A 168 10.49 -16.82 15.32
C HIS A 168 10.54 -15.51 14.54
N SER A 169 10.72 -14.38 15.24
CA SER A 169 10.64 -13.03 14.66
C SER A 169 11.56 -12.82 13.44
N LYS A 170 12.73 -13.46 13.42
CA LYS A 170 13.64 -13.41 12.27
C LYS A 170 13.09 -14.08 11.02
N ALA A 171 12.33 -15.18 11.18
CA ALA A 171 11.66 -15.84 10.05
C ALA A 171 10.52 -14.98 9.50
N VAL A 172 9.78 -14.30 10.38
CA VAL A 172 8.74 -13.33 9.99
C VAL A 172 9.35 -12.18 9.21
N ASP A 173 10.43 -11.57 9.71
CA ASP A 173 11.15 -10.50 9.02
C ASP A 173 11.64 -10.94 7.63
N ASN A 174 12.28 -12.11 7.55
CA ASN A 174 12.74 -12.66 6.28
C ASN A 174 11.58 -12.95 5.30
N ALA A 175 10.43 -13.40 5.80
CA ALA A 175 9.25 -13.60 4.96
C ALA A 175 8.73 -12.28 4.40
N LEU A 176 8.59 -11.24 5.22
CA LEU A 176 8.17 -9.91 4.77
C LEU A 176 9.16 -9.27 3.77
N GLN A 177 10.46 -9.48 3.96
CA GLN A 177 11.46 -9.04 2.99
C GLN A 177 11.30 -9.75 1.64
N ARG A 178 10.99 -11.07 1.65
CA ARG A 178 10.69 -11.81 0.41
C ARG A 178 9.40 -11.32 -0.25
N VAL A 179 8.35 -11.07 0.52
CA VAL A 179 7.09 -10.49 0.01
C VAL A 179 7.35 -9.16 -0.67
N ARG A 180 8.07 -8.24 -0.01
CA ARG A 180 8.43 -6.94 -0.59
C ARG A 180 9.22 -7.08 -1.89
N ARG A 181 10.21 -7.97 -1.94
CA ARG A 181 11.00 -8.24 -3.15
C ARG A 181 10.15 -8.81 -4.30
N LYS A 182 9.24 -9.74 -4.00
CA LYS A 182 8.31 -10.30 -4.98
C LYS A 182 7.33 -9.26 -5.48
N LEU A 183 6.84 -8.40 -4.60
CA LEU A 183 5.94 -7.31 -4.94
C LEU A 183 6.62 -6.30 -5.87
N ARG A 184 7.88 -5.96 -5.62
CA ARG A 184 8.67 -5.12 -6.53
C ARG A 184 8.72 -5.72 -7.94
N LYS A 185 9.01 -7.01 -8.04
CA LYS A 185 9.05 -7.69 -9.33
C LYS A 185 7.69 -7.67 -10.03
N PHE A 186 6.60 -7.86 -9.29
CA PHE A 186 5.24 -7.76 -9.83
C PHE A 186 5.00 -6.38 -10.46
N TYR A 187 5.33 -5.31 -9.73
CA TYR A 187 5.16 -3.94 -10.24
C TYR A 187 6.01 -3.67 -11.49
N SER A 188 7.29 -4.01 -11.48
CA SER A 188 8.17 -3.79 -12.63
C SER A 188 7.70 -4.51 -13.90
N THR A 189 6.97 -5.61 -13.76
CA THR A 189 6.43 -6.37 -14.90
C THR A 189 5.13 -5.77 -15.44
N HIS A 190 4.32 -5.13 -14.58
CA HIS A 190 3.00 -4.60 -14.94
C HIS A 190 3.01 -3.10 -15.26
N SER A 191 4.10 -2.40 -14.93
CA SER A 191 4.28 -0.98 -15.29
C SER A 191 4.69 -0.76 -16.75
N VAL A 192 5.13 -1.81 -17.46
CA VAL A 192 5.61 -1.73 -18.87
C VAL A 192 4.44 -1.76 -19.88
N SER A 193 3.22 -2.01 -19.45
CA SER A 193 2.04 -2.18 -20.33
C SER A 193 1.08 -0.98 -20.34
N ALA A 194 1.53 0.20 -19.88
CA ALA A 194 0.73 1.43 -19.88
C ALA A 194 1.43 2.55 -20.63
#